data_67138e5af0f4751bd580f3957e4534d7
#
_entry.id   67138e5af0f4751bd580f3957e4534d7
#
_cell.length_a   1.000
_cell.length_b   1.000
_cell.length_c   1.000
_cell.angle_alpha   90.00
_cell.angle_beta   90.00
_cell.angle_gamma   90.00
#
_symmetry.space_group_name_H-M   'P 1'
#
loop_
_entity.id
_entity.type
_entity.pdbx_description
1 polymer ?
#
loop_
_entity_poly.entity_id
_entity_poly.type
_entity_poly.pdbx_seq_one_letter_code
_entity_poly.pdbx_strand_id
1 'polypeptide(L)'
;KAYLIFRKIPEMLSNCKSHYRLSRAAPNARYREYAKSVRLLAESMIVNECTGVTKPDTVPGAFADQSDFKLYMGDTGLLLTAMARYSDGETSMNDIYRAIISSHTRWNLGSVMENAVAQMLRSSGHRLYFHRFCCRPEESDQERPYELDLLAVRKQKICPIEVQSSG
;
A
#
# COMPACT_ATOMS: atom_id res chain seq x y z
N LYS A 1 -6.45 -19.22 -0.21
CA LYS A 1 -6.85 -17.80 -0.32
C LYS A 1 -5.72 -16.88 0.14
N ALA A 2 -5.15 -17.04 1.34
CA ALA A 2 -4.04 -16.20 1.85
C ALA A 2 -2.85 -16.15 0.87
N TYR A 3 -2.41 -17.30 0.34
CA TYR A 3 -1.34 -17.37 -0.65
C TYR A 3 -1.64 -16.57 -1.93
N LEU A 4 -2.90 -16.60 -2.40
CA LEU A 4 -3.31 -15.81 -3.59
C LEU A 4 -3.23 -14.31 -3.33
N ILE A 5 -3.66 -13.87 -2.14
CA ILE A 5 -3.54 -12.48 -1.72
C ILE A 5 -2.07 -12.08 -1.69
N PHE A 6 -1.26 -12.83 -0.95
CA PHE A 6 0.18 -12.56 -0.79
C PHE A 6 0.91 -12.42 -2.12
N ARG A 7 0.69 -13.38 -3.04
CA ARG A 7 1.31 -13.36 -4.37
C ARG A 7 1.00 -12.09 -5.18
N LYS A 8 -0.15 -11.49 -4.98
CA LYS A 8 -0.60 -10.35 -5.77
C LYS A 8 -0.17 -8.99 -5.22
N ILE A 9 0.36 -8.94 -3.99
CA ILE A 9 0.77 -7.67 -3.36
C ILE A 9 1.85 -6.94 -4.19
N PRO A 10 2.95 -7.57 -4.66
CA PRO A 10 3.97 -6.89 -5.44
C PRO A 10 3.43 -6.27 -6.73
N GLU A 11 2.59 -7.02 -7.45
CA GLU A 11 1.93 -6.53 -8.67
C GLU A 11 1.05 -5.32 -8.40
N MET A 12 0.32 -5.34 -7.29
CA MET A 12 -0.59 -4.27 -6.93
C MET A 12 0.11 -3.01 -6.46
N LEU A 13 1.18 -3.15 -5.69
CA LEU A 13 2.02 -2.04 -5.28
C LEU A 13 2.76 -1.42 -6.47
N SER A 14 3.19 -2.21 -7.46
CA SER A 14 3.85 -1.71 -8.66
C SER A 14 2.93 -0.87 -9.56
N ASN A 15 1.63 -1.09 -9.49
CA ASN A 15 0.64 -0.36 -10.27
C ASN A 15 0.14 0.89 -9.51
N CYS A 16 0.96 1.87 -9.32
CA CYS A 16 0.90 3.13 -8.56
C CYS A 16 -0.45 3.84 -8.35
N LYS A 17 -1.55 3.33 -8.81
CA LYS A 17 -2.87 4.01 -8.72
C LYS A 17 -3.98 3.09 -8.25
N SER A 18 -3.66 1.90 -7.80
CA SER A 18 -4.72 0.96 -7.50
C SER A 18 -4.62 0.40 -6.09
N HIS A 19 -5.66 0.71 -5.33
CA HIS A 19 -5.99 0.01 -4.09
C HIS A 19 -5.93 -1.49 -4.29
N TYR A 20 -5.73 -2.23 -3.22
CA TYR A 20 -5.85 -3.67 -3.24
C TYR A 20 -7.28 -4.06 -3.66
N ARG A 21 -7.46 -4.39 -4.91
CA ARG A 21 -8.74 -4.89 -5.40
C ARG A 21 -8.71 -6.42 -5.36
N LEU A 22 -9.47 -7.00 -4.45
CA LEU A 22 -9.62 -8.45 -4.37
C LEU A 22 -10.04 -9.09 -5.70
N SER A 23 -10.78 -8.37 -6.54
CA SER A 23 -11.15 -8.82 -7.88
C SER A 23 -9.96 -9.05 -8.80
N ARG A 24 -8.79 -8.44 -8.54
CA ARG A 24 -7.54 -8.73 -9.25
C ARG A 24 -6.86 -10.00 -8.73
N ALA A 25 -7.04 -10.33 -7.45
CA ALA A 25 -6.53 -11.55 -6.88
C ALA A 25 -7.39 -12.76 -7.25
N ALA A 26 -8.70 -12.56 -7.33
CA ALA A 26 -9.65 -13.58 -7.77
C ALA A 26 -10.87 -12.90 -8.42
N PRO A 27 -11.27 -13.29 -9.65
CA PRO A 27 -12.48 -12.81 -10.30
C PRO A 27 -13.71 -12.99 -9.39
N ASN A 28 -14.57 -11.97 -9.30
CA ASN A 28 -15.77 -11.96 -8.46
C ASN A 28 -15.52 -12.11 -6.94
N ALA A 29 -14.30 -11.93 -6.47
CA ALA A 29 -13.99 -12.01 -5.04
C ALA A 29 -14.71 -10.92 -4.25
N ARG A 30 -15.43 -11.32 -3.21
CA ARG A 30 -16.05 -10.41 -2.24
C ARG A 30 -15.17 -10.35 -0.99
N TYR A 31 -15.04 -9.16 -0.41
CA TYR A 31 -14.23 -8.96 0.81
C TYR A 31 -14.57 -9.96 1.92
N ARG A 32 -15.87 -10.20 2.18
CA ARG A 32 -16.35 -11.17 3.20
C ARG A 32 -15.70 -12.55 3.07
N GLU A 33 -15.42 -13.00 1.85
CA GLU A 33 -14.85 -14.34 1.60
C GLU A 33 -13.34 -14.41 1.86
N TYR A 34 -12.68 -13.27 1.83
CA TYR A 34 -11.23 -13.13 1.97
C TYR A 34 -10.80 -12.47 3.28
N ALA A 35 -11.73 -11.84 4.00
CA ALA A 35 -11.48 -11.13 5.24
C ALA A 35 -10.66 -11.94 6.25
N LYS A 36 -11.02 -13.23 6.44
CA LYS A 36 -10.26 -14.14 7.32
C LYS A 36 -8.82 -14.33 6.84
N SER A 37 -8.59 -14.38 5.53
CA SER A 37 -7.24 -14.58 4.97
C SER A 37 -6.41 -13.31 5.04
N VAL A 38 -7.01 -12.14 4.84
CA VAL A 38 -6.36 -10.83 5.05
C VAL A 38 -5.97 -10.70 6.52
N ARG A 39 -6.91 -10.97 7.41
CA ARG A 39 -6.68 -10.92 8.85
C ARG A 39 -5.57 -11.86 9.31
N LEU A 40 -5.55 -13.10 8.82
CA LEU A 40 -4.50 -14.06 9.11
C LEU A 40 -3.12 -13.53 8.70
N LEU A 41 -3.01 -12.98 7.50
CA LEU A 41 -1.74 -12.40 7.01
C LEU A 41 -1.32 -11.18 7.85
N ALA A 42 -2.26 -10.33 8.25
CA ALA A 42 -1.99 -9.17 9.08
C ALA A 42 -1.61 -9.56 10.53
N GLU A 43 -2.31 -10.51 11.14
CA GLU A 43 -2.00 -11.03 12.49
C GLU A 43 -0.66 -11.77 12.53
N SER A 44 -0.27 -12.41 11.42
CA SER A 44 1.05 -13.04 11.26
C SER A 44 2.16 -12.04 10.91
N MET A 45 1.87 -10.74 10.86
CA MET A 45 2.81 -9.66 10.50
C MET A 45 3.48 -9.83 9.11
N ILE A 46 2.93 -10.69 8.27
CA ILE A 46 3.38 -10.88 6.88
C ILE A 46 2.98 -9.69 6.04
N VAL A 47 1.84 -9.08 6.35
CA VAL A 47 1.35 -7.87 5.69
C VAL A 47 0.95 -6.81 6.71
N ASN A 48 1.02 -5.56 6.29
CA ASN A 48 0.46 -4.42 6.99
C ASN A 48 -0.79 -3.96 6.24
N GLU A 49 -1.94 -4.07 6.89
CA GLU A 49 -3.20 -3.57 6.37
C GLU A 49 -3.32 -2.06 6.63
N CYS A 50 -3.64 -1.31 5.59
CA CYS A 50 -3.93 0.11 5.63
C CYS A 50 -5.38 0.32 5.21
N THR A 51 -6.21 0.86 6.10
CA THR A 51 -7.66 0.96 5.91
C THR A 51 -8.05 2.32 5.38
N GLY A 52 -8.92 2.35 4.37
CA GLY A 52 -9.50 3.59 3.86
C GLY A 52 -10.41 4.25 4.90
N VAL A 53 -10.38 5.57 4.99
CA VAL A 53 -11.31 6.33 5.80
C VAL A 53 -12.15 7.25 4.92
N THR A 54 -13.44 7.31 5.21
CA THR A 54 -14.39 8.17 4.48
C THR A 54 -14.20 9.64 4.83
N LYS A 55 -13.66 9.91 6.03
CA LYS A 55 -13.34 11.25 6.52
C LYS A 55 -12.03 11.22 7.28
N PRO A 56 -11.08 12.14 7.00
CA PRO A 56 -9.90 12.31 7.82
C PRO A 56 -10.28 12.98 9.14
N ASP A 57 -10.22 12.24 10.23
CA ASP A 57 -10.58 12.72 11.57
C ASP A 57 -9.54 12.22 12.59
N THR A 58 -9.50 12.84 13.76
CA THR A 58 -8.58 12.46 14.84
C THR A 58 -8.86 11.08 15.42
N VAL A 59 -10.03 10.51 15.10
CA VAL A 59 -10.42 9.13 15.41
C VAL A 59 -10.70 8.38 14.10
N PRO A 60 -9.69 8.10 13.28
CA PRO A 60 -9.88 7.56 11.92
C PRO A 60 -10.66 6.24 11.92
N GLY A 61 -10.47 5.42 12.96
CA GLY A 61 -11.15 4.14 13.08
C GLY A 61 -12.67 4.22 13.13
N ALA A 62 -13.24 5.39 13.53
CA ALA A 62 -14.68 5.62 13.51
C ALA A 62 -15.24 5.80 12.09
N PHE A 63 -14.39 6.17 11.14
CA PHE A 63 -14.73 6.44 9.74
C PHE A 63 -14.11 5.40 8.80
N ALA A 64 -13.63 4.29 9.32
CA ALA A 64 -12.95 3.25 8.57
C ALA A 64 -13.93 2.46 7.69
N ASP A 65 -13.62 2.35 6.41
CA ASP A 65 -14.27 1.44 5.47
C ASP A 65 -13.43 0.19 5.31
N GLN A 66 -13.82 -0.89 5.97
CA GLN A 66 -13.12 -2.16 5.92
C GLN A 66 -13.11 -2.81 4.53
N SER A 67 -13.97 -2.41 3.63
CA SER A 67 -14.01 -2.91 2.26
C SER A 67 -13.00 -2.22 1.36
N ASP A 68 -12.48 -1.07 1.80
CA ASP A 68 -11.50 -0.26 1.12
C ASP A 68 -10.17 -0.29 1.87
N PHE A 69 -9.20 -1.01 1.33
CA PHE A 69 -7.92 -1.21 2.00
C PHE A 69 -6.76 -1.36 1.01
N LYS A 70 -5.57 -1.05 1.48
CA LYS A 70 -4.29 -1.36 0.86
C LYS A 70 -3.59 -2.44 1.68
N LEU A 71 -2.75 -3.25 1.03
CA LEU A 71 -1.87 -4.20 1.70
C LEU A 71 -0.42 -3.88 1.33
N TYR A 72 0.37 -3.60 2.35
CA TYR A 72 1.82 -3.50 2.26
C TYR A 72 2.45 -4.80 2.74
N MET A 73 3.62 -5.14 2.23
CA MET A 73 4.41 -6.22 2.83
C MET A 73 4.86 -5.82 4.24
N GLY A 74 4.83 -6.75 5.17
CA GLY A 74 5.29 -6.53 6.53
C GLY A 74 6.78 -6.18 6.61
N ASP A 75 7.54 -6.62 5.61
CA ASP A 75 8.96 -6.35 5.45
C ASP A 75 9.27 -5.91 4.01
N THR A 76 10.01 -4.80 3.87
CA THR A 76 10.33 -4.23 2.55
C THR A 76 11.33 -5.10 1.78
N GLY A 77 12.23 -5.83 2.47
CA GLY A 77 13.11 -6.81 1.83
C GLY A 77 12.33 -7.99 1.25
N LEU A 78 11.26 -8.41 1.94
CA LEU A 78 10.34 -9.42 1.42
C LEU A 78 9.62 -8.92 0.16
N LEU A 79 9.19 -7.65 0.13
CA LEU A 79 8.61 -7.02 -1.07
C LEU A 79 9.59 -7.07 -2.23
N LEU A 80 10.83 -6.61 -2.02
CA LEU A 80 11.87 -6.60 -3.04
C LEU A 80 12.17 -8.01 -3.58
N THR A 81 12.28 -8.99 -2.67
CA THR A 81 12.48 -10.39 -3.06
C THR A 81 11.32 -10.94 -3.88
N ALA A 82 10.09 -10.59 -3.50
CA ALA A 82 8.91 -11.00 -4.23
C ALA A 82 8.86 -10.33 -5.62
N MET A 83 9.19 -9.04 -5.72
CA MET A 83 9.27 -8.32 -7.00
C MET A 83 10.34 -8.93 -7.92
N ALA A 84 11.51 -9.31 -7.38
CA ALA A 84 12.56 -9.96 -8.14
C ALA A 84 12.11 -11.27 -8.80
N ARG A 85 11.33 -12.05 -8.07
CA ARG A 85 10.80 -13.34 -8.60
C ARG A 85 9.80 -13.18 -9.75
N TYR A 86 9.20 -11.99 -9.88
CA TYR A 86 8.30 -11.67 -11.00
C TYR A 86 9.01 -11.04 -12.20
N SER A 87 10.27 -10.63 -12.03
CA SER A 87 11.13 -10.23 -13.15
C SER A 87 11.71 -11.49 -13.76
N ASP A 88 11.50 -11.73 -15.05
CA ASP A 88 11.80 -12.95 -15.82
C ASP A 88 13.15 -13.67 -15.49
N GLY A 89 13.25 -14.22 -14.32
CA GLY A 89 14.16 -15.33 -13.95
C GLY A 89 15.65 -15.00 -13.76
N GLU A 90 16.16 -13.85 -14.17
CA GLU A 90 17.61 -13.56 -14.13
C GLU A 90 18.01 -12.41 -13.20
N THR A 91 17.06 -11.74 -12.58
CA THR A 91 17.37 -10.60 -11.70
C THR A 91 17.87 -11.08 -10.35
N SER A 92 19.17 -10.95 -10.11
CA SER A 92 19.75 -11.29 -8.82
C SER A 92 19.43 -10.23 -7.76
N MET A 93 19.52 -10.58 -6.45
CA MET A 93 19.39 -9.60 -5.37
C MET A 93 20.43 -8.47 -5.49
N ASN A 94 21.61 -8.75 -6.05
CA ASN A 94 22.62 -7.73 -6.34
C ASN A 94 22.17 -6.73 -7.40
N ASP A 95 21.44 -7.16 -8.41
CA ASP A 95 20.93 -6.28 -9.46
C ASP A 95 19.84 -5.35 -8.90
N ILE A 96 19.00 -5.89 -8.01
CA ILE A 96 18.01 -5.08 -7.28
C ILE A 96 18.68 -4.04 -6.42
N TYR A 97 19.67 -4.46 -5.63
CA TYR A 97 20.44 -3.57 -4.76
C TYR A 97 21.13 -2.46 -5.56
N ARG A 98 21.82 -2.82 -6.65
CA ARG A 98 22.44 -1.87 -7.57
C ARG A 98 21.42 -0.92 -8.19
N ALA A 99 20.29 -1.43 -8.61
CA ALA A 99 19.22 -0.63 -9.19
C ALA A 99 18.67 0.40 -8.20
N ILE A 100 18.50 0.03 -6.94
CA ILE A 100 18.06 0.95 -5.88
C ILE A 100 19.09 2.06 -5.64
N ILE A 101 20.39 1.71 -5.57
CA ILE A 101 21.46 2.68 -5.30
C ILE A 101 21.72 3.59 -6.51
N SER A 102 21.68 3.06 -7.72
CA SER A 102 22.03 3.82 -8.93
C SER A 102 20.94 4.77 -9.43
N SER A 103 19.76 4.77 -8.82
CA SER A 103 18.56 5.50 -9.28
C SER A 103 18.14 5.18 -10.72
N HIS A 104 18.78 4.20 -11.38
CA HIS A 104 18.48 3.73 -12.72
C HIS A 104 17.69 2.41 -12.67
N THR A 105 16.48 2.47 -12.14
CA THR A 105 15.67 1.27 -12.04
C THR A 105 14.43 1.35 -12.92
N ARG A 106 14.08 0.20 -13.53
CA ARG A 106 12.77 -0.01 -14.16
C ARG A 106 11.67 -0.23 -13.11
N TRP A 107 12.04 -0.25 -11.83
CA TRP A 107 11.14 -0.55 -10.73
C TRP A 107 10.53 0.73 -10.21
N ASN A 108 9.28 0.65 -9.87
CA ASN A 108 8.61 1.73 -9.20
C ASN A 108 9.12 1.87 -7.76
N LEU A 109 10.15 2.68 -7.59
CA LEU A 109 10.70 2.97 -6.26
C LEU A 109 9.67 3.64 -5.34
N GLY A 110 8.70 4.36 -5.88
CA GLY A 110 7.64 4.96 -5.10
C GLY A 110 6.90 3.93 -4.24
N SER A 111 6.54 2.79 -4.82
CA SER A 111 5.85 1.73 -4.07
C SER A 111 6.73 1.06 -3.01
N VAL A 112 8.03 0.95 -3.26
CA VAL A 112 9.00 0.43 -2.28
C VAL A 112 9.15 1.41 -1.11
N MET A 113 9.25 2.70 -1.39
CA MET A 113 9.34 3.75 -0.38
C MET A 113 8.05 3.85 0.43
N GLU A 114 6.89 3.80 -0.22
CA GLU A 114 5.58 3.78 0.45
C GLU A 114 5.46 2.57 1.39
N ASN A 115 5.90 1.39 0.94
CA ASN A 115 5.95 0.19 1.79
C ASN A 115 6.89 0.36 2.98
N ALA A 116 8.07 0.96 2.79
CA ALA A 116 9.03 1.21 3.86
C ALA A 116 8.46 2.17 4.92
N VAL A 117 7.80 3.26 4.48
CA VAL A 117 7.14 4.20 5.39
C VAL A 117 6.00 3.53 6.14
N ALA A 118 5.17 2.71 5.47
CA ALA A 118 4.11 1.94 6.10
C ALA A 118 4.66 0.97 7.15
N GLN A 119 5.77 0.27 6.85
CA GLN A 119 6.47 -0.61 7.78
C GLN A 119 6.98 0.17 9.00
N MET A 120 7.62 1.32 8.80
CA MET A 120 8.13 2.16 9.89
C MET A 120 7.02 2.67 10.81
N LEU A 121 5.91 3.14 10.25
CA LEU A 121 4.75 3.58 11.02
C LEU A 121 4.15 2.42 11.81
N ARG A 122 4.01 1.26 11.19
CA ARG A 122 3.45 0.08 11.85
C ARG A 122 4.34 -0.42 12.98
N SER A 123 5.66 -0.49 12.78
CA SER A 123 6.62 -0.87 13.82
C SER A 123 6.66 0.11 14.99
N SER A 124 6.31 1.38 14.74
CA SER A 124 6.16 2.42 15.77
C SER A 124 4.79 2.37 16.47
N GLY A 125 3.97 1.34 16.22
CA GLY A 125 2.68 1.14 16.88
C GLY A 125 1.50 1.88 16.26
N HIS A 126 1.68 2.56 15.13
CA HIS A 126 0.58 3.25 14.45
C HIS A 126 -0.29 2.25 13.68
N ARG A 127 -1.60 2.49 13.69
CA ARG A 127 -2.50 1.91 12.69
C ARG A 127 -2.39 2.73 11.42
N LEU A 128 -2.45 2.04 10.28
CA LEU A 128 -2.33 2.67 8.97
C LEU A 128 -3.71 2.99 8.42
N TYR A 129 -3.87 4.22 7.97
CA TYR A 129 -5.06 4.70 7.28
C TYR A 129 -4.66 5.48 6.04
N PHE A 130 -5.56 5.58 5.07
CA PHE A 130 -5.45 6.46 3.92
C PHE A 130 -6.79 7.13 3.64
N HIS A 131 -6.79 8.20 2.84
CA HIS A 131 -8.01 8.89 2.49
C HIS A 131 -8.03 9.26 1.03
N ARG A 132 -9.19 9.06 0.41
CA ARG A 132 -9.46 9.49 -0.96
C ARG A 132 -10.55 10.55 -0.99
N PHE A 133 -10.34 11.52 -1.83
CA PHE A 133 -11.29 12.59 -2.07
C PHE A 133 -11.25 13.02 -3.53
N CYS A 134 -12.35 13.62 -3.99
CA CYS A 134 -12.38 14.29 -5.26
C CYS A 134 -12.24 15.80 -5.01
N CYS A 135 -11.40 16.45 -5.78
CA CYS A 135 -11.22 17.88 -5.74
C CYS A 135 -11.35 18.44 -7.16
N ARG A 136 -11.97 19.60 -7.28
CA ARG A 136 -12.01 20.38 -8.50
C ARG A 136 -10.90 21.42 -8.43
N PRO A 137 -9.83 21.29 -9.22
CA PRO A 137 -8.81 22.32 -9.31
C PRO A 137 -9.41 23.63 -9.82
N GLU A 138 -8.93 24.77 -9.37
CA GLU A 138 -9.40 26.09 -9.80
C GLU A 138 -9.27 26.30 -11.33
N GLU A 139 -8.33 25.60 -11.94
CA GLU A 139 -8.04 25.68 -13.38
C GLU A 139 -8.81 24.66 -14.24
N SER A 140 -9.69 23.84 -13.67
CA SER A 140 -10.36 22.75 -14.38
C SER A 140 -11.79 22.53 -13.92
N ASP A 141 -12.71 22.44 -14.85
CA ASP A 141 -14.12 22.09 -14.57
C ASP A 141 -14.35 20.62 -14.22
N GLN A 142 -13.30 19.77 -14.29
CA GLN A 142 -13.39 18.35 -14.01
C GLN A 142 -12.91 18.01 -12.62
N GLU A 143 -13.70 17.25 -11.88
CA GLU A 143 -13.28 16.64 -10.63
C GLU A 143 -12.17 15.62 -10.87
N ARG A 144 -11.11 15.71 -10.09
CA ARG A 144 -10.00 14.76 -10.12
C ARG A 144 -9.93 14.01 -8.80
N PRO A 145 -9.72 12.69 -8.86
CA PRO A 145 -9.49 11.90 -7.66
C PRO A 145 -8.08 12.15 -7.11
N TYR A 146 -7.99 12.39 -5.83
CA TYR A 146 -6.75 12.51 -5.05
C TYR A 146 -6.75 11.47 -3.95
N GLU A 147 -5.56 11.07 -3.56
CA GLU A 147 -5.35 10.14 -2.45
C GLU A 147 -4.24 10.68 -1.56
N LEU A 148 -4.46 10.65 -0.26
CA LEU A 148 -3.42 10.79 0.74
C LEU A 148 -2.89 9.40 1.05
N ASP A 149 -1.62 9.14 0.76
CA ASP A 149 -1.02 7.80 0.81
C ASP A 149 -1.17 7.15 2.17
N LEU A 150 -0.86 7.90 3.22
CA LEU A 150 -0.96 7.45 4.60
C LEU A 150 -1.45 8.58 5.50
N LEU A 151 -2.20 8.20 6.53
CA LEU A 151 -2.64 9.08 7.61
C LEU A 151 -2.13 8.53 8.94
N ALA A 152 -1.43 9.35 9.70
CA ALA A 152 -1.07 9.07 11.07
C ALA A 152 -1.79 10.02 12.02
N VAL A 153 -2.09 9.55 13.23
CA VAL A 153 -2.62 10.41 14.30
C VAL A 153 -1.54 10.59 15.35
N ARG A 154 -1.19 11.83 15.61
CA ARG A 154 -0.22 12.20 16.64
C ARG A 154 -0.75 13.35 17.47
N LYS A 155 -0.77 13.19 18.80
CA LYS A 155 -1.23 14.23 19.75
C LYS A 155 -2.58 14.84 19.35
N GLN A 156 -3.56 14.00 19.03
CA GLN A 156 -4.90 14.41 18.59
C GLN A 156 -4.91 15.29 17.31
N LYS A 157 -3.90 15.16 16.48
CA LYS A 157 -3.82 15.80 15.16
C LYS A 157 -3.64 14.76 14.09
N ILE A 158 -4.26 14.98 12.95
CA ILE A 158 -4.04 14.20 11.75
C ILE A 158 -2.76 14.70 11.09
N CYS A 159 -1.89 13.77 10.73
CA CYS A 159 -0.69 14.03 9.96
C CYS A 159 -0.83 13.27 8.63
N PRO A 160 -1.17 13.95 7.54
CA PRO A 160 -1.10 13.35 6.21
C PRO A 160 0.36 13.11 5.83
N ILE A 161 0.61 12.00 5.18
CA ILE A 161 1.94 11.60 4.72
C ILE A 161 1.82 11.23 3.25
N GLU A 162 2.54 11.96 2.42
CA GLU A 162 2.72 11.71 1.00
C GLU A 162 4.11 11.15 0.78
N VAL A 163 4.22 10.07 0.04
CA VAL A 163 5.49 9.42 -0.24
C VAL A 163 5.83 9.60 -1.72
N GLN A 164 6.86 10.40 -1.98
CA GLN A 164 7.33 10.66 -3.33
C GLN A 164 8.74 10.09 -3.51
N SER A 165 8.95 9.37 -4.59
CA SER A 165 10.30 9.09 -5.06
C SER A 165 10.76 10.28 -5.90
N SER A 166 11.83 10.95 -5.46
CA SER A 166 12.52 11.90 -6.34
C SER A 166 13.00 11.16 -7.57
N GLY A 167 12.40 11.49 -8.72
CA GLY A 167 12.90 11.05 -10.03
C GLY A 167 14.21 11.75 -10.39
#